data_3a4a162861699bf4c43e3b7d337b071e
#
_entry.id   3a4a162861699bf4c43e3b7d337b071e
#
_cell.length_a   1.000
_cell.length_b   1.000
_cell.length_c   1.000
_cell.angle_alpha   90.00
_cell.angle_beta   90.00
_cell.angle_gamma   90.00
#
_symmetry.space_group_name_H-M   'P 1'
#
loop_
_entity.id
_entity.type
_entity.pdbx_description
1 polymer ?
#
loop_
_entity_poly.entity_id
_entity_poly.type
_entity_poly.pdbx_seq_one_letter_code
_entity_poly.pdbx_strand_id
1 'polypeptide(L)'
;MVNDGERWTSSSFSDEHVSVQPTLLQDGRIVYQPTLFALRKDAVQSSVTLKNSSGKAKIYRLDWTESQPLDVDLGTLDYRLIQEDGLTYVSLRSFVSGTYDNMLARYAREGAKARGSKAVIYDLRGNVGGSDSWPRKWIQSFLGTQNSIETSMLYAQKNSALFAAENSESLLPEDEGTCFAREVHGAWYENDIPIIVLVDDHCGSSGEGAVQLLKTLDNVLIVGSNTAGYQLCGNISTFTLPYTGIGVRFGSTLFLYGDGENVDHRGYAPDVWCDPQDALASVLALLKEQGVVSADACETVREKIVK
;
A
#
# COMPACT_ATOMS: atom_id res chain seq x y z
N MET A 1 -7.56 9.24 24.02
CA MET A 1 -6.63 8.17 24.43
C MET A 1 -7.16 7.55 25.72
N VAL A 2 -7.10 6.24 25.85
CA VAL A 2 -7.46 5.52 27.09
C VAL A 2 -6.18 4.84 27.57
N ASN A 3 -5.75 5.19 28.78
CA ASN A 3 -4.63 4.54 29.45
C ASN A 3 -5.10 4.19 30.84
N ASP A 4 -4.95 2.93 31.26
CA ASP A 4 -5.39 2.41 32.55
C ASP A 4 -6.89 2.70 32.88
N GLY A 5 -7.74 2.71 31.83
CA GLY A 5 -9.16 3.02 31.95
C GLY A 5 -9.50 4.52 32.01
N GLU A 6 -8.53 5.41 32.07
CA GLU A 6 -8.73 6.85 32.05
C GLU A 6 -8.67 7.42 30.61
N ARG A 7 -9.59 8.34 30.31
CA ARG A 7 -9.58 9.08 29.02
C ARG A 7 -8.68 10.32 29.12
N TRP A 8 -7.71 10.43 28.23
CA TRP A 8 -6.78 11.54 28.16
C TRP A 8 -6.97 12.32 26.85
N THR A 9 -6.87 13.64 26.90
CA THR A 9 -6.96 14.54 25.75
C THR A 9 -5.70 15.39 25.64
N SER A 10 -5.33 15.75 24.42
CA SER A 10 -4.21 16.66 24.16
C SER A 10 -4.74 18.09 24.03
N SER A 11 -4.03 19.04 24.65
CA SER A 11 -4.25 20.48 24.44
C SER A 11 -3.24 21.09 23.46
N SER A 12 -2.25 20.32 23.02
CA SER A 12 -1.10 20.82 22.23
C SER A 12 -1.16 20.43 20.76
N PHE A 13 -2.05 19.50 20.39
CA PHE A 13 -2.24 19.09 19.00
C PHE A 13 -3.70 19.25 18.61
N SER A 14 -3.96 19.66 17.38
CA SER A 14 -5.28 19.46 16.79
C SER A 14 -5.57 17.96 16.74
N ASP A 15 -6.83 17.57 16.88
CA ASP A 15 -7.25 16.16 16.85
C ASP A 15 -6.84 15.43 15.56
N GLU A 16 -6.46 16.18 14.52
CA GLU A 16 -5.99 15.70 13.22
C GLU A 16 -4.63 14.97 13.27
N HIS A 17 -3.81 15.19 14.30
CA HIS A 17 -2.46 14.65 14.39
C HIS A 17 -2.31 13.52 15.41
N VAL A 18 -3.32 13.29 16.23
CA VAL A 18 -3.31 12.24 17.26
C VAL A 18 -4.39 11.23 16.95
N SER A 19 -4.00 10.06 16.59
CA SER A 19 -4.91 8.94 16.44
C SER A 19 -4.53 7.78 17.34
N VAL A 20 -5.52 7.01 17.79
CA VAL A 20 -5.27 5.72 18.44
C VAL A 20 -5.28 4.68 17.33
N GLN A 21 -4.12 4.12 17.05
CA GLN A 21 -3.95 3.16 15.97
C GLN A 21 -3.81 1.74 16.52
N PRO A 22 -4.47 0.75 15.92
CA PRO A 22 -4.14 -0.63 16.15
C PRO A 22 -2.71 -0.89 15.68
N THR A 23 -1.89 -1.45 16.55
CA THR A 23 -0.47 -1.74 16.29
C THR A 23 -0.20 -3.21 16.51
N LEU A 24 0.40 -3.88 15.54
CA LEU A 24 0.80 -5.28 15.61
C LEU A 24 2.21 -5.37 16.22
N LEU A 25 2.32 -6.11 17.30
CA LEU A 25 3.58 -6.38 17.97
C LEU A 25 4.27 -7.63 17.39
N GLN A 26 5.56 -7.76 17.63
CA GLN A 26 6.37 -8.90 17.16
C GLN A 26 5.87 -10.27 17.67
N ASP A 27 5.15 -10.29 18.78
CA ASP A 27 4.53 -11.50 19.35
C ASP A 27 3.15 -11.85 18.74
N GLY A 28 2.69 -11.08 17.76
CA GLY A 28 1.41 -11.28 17.06
C GLY A 28 0.21 -10.65 17.74
N ARG A 29 0.37 -9.95 18.88
CA ARG A 29 -0.73 -9.25 19.54
C ARG A 29 -1.00 -7.90 18.89
N ILE A 30 -2.28 -7.55 18.75
CA ILE A 30 -2.70 -6.21 18.35
C ILE A 30 -3.02 -5.40 19.60
N VAL A 31 -2.38 -4.25 19.74
CA VAL A 31 -2.60 -3.28 20.81
C VAL A 31 -3.00 -1.93 20.23
N TYR A 32 -3.79 -1.17 20.97
CA TYR A 32 -4.15 0.18 20.56
C TYR A 32 -3.19 1.18 21.17
N GLN A 33 -2.39 1.83 20.34
CA GLN A 33 -1.42 2.83 20.77
C GLN A 33 -1.81 4.22 20.29
N PRO A 34 -1.69 5.25 21.14
CA PRO A 34 -1.78 6.62 20.68
C PRO A 34 -0.54 6.92 19.82
N THR A 35 -0.79 7.26 18.57
CA THR A 35 0.26 7.53 17.59
C THR A 35 0.13 8.94 17.07
N LEU A 36 1.26 9.63 16.97
CA LEU A 36 1.40 10.94 16.38
C LEU A 36 2.12 10.78 15.05
N PHE A 37 1.50 11.31 13.99
CA PHE A 37 2.14 11.39 12.69
C PHE A 37 2.51 12.83 12.37
N ALA A 38 3.71 13.02 11.85
CA ALA A 38 4.11 14.28 11.27
C ALA A 38 4.99 14.01 10.06
N LEU A 39 4.88 14.87 9.05
CA LEU A 39 5.91 14.92 8.02
C LEU A 39 7.24 15.28 8.70
N ARG A 40 8.34 14.70 8.21
CA ARG A 40 9.69 14.92 8.81
C ARG A 40 10.01 16.38 9.09
N LYS A 41 9.60 17.28 8.18
CA LYS A 41 9.77 18.74 8.32
C LYS A 41 8.95 19.35 9.48
N ASP A 42 7.88 18.69 9.90
CA ASP A 42 6.92 19.16 10.90
C ASP A 42 7.14 18.45 12.26
N ALA A 43 8.01 17.45 12.31
CA ALA A 43 8.36 16.68 13.52
C ALA A 43 9.32 17.43 14.45
N VAL A 44 8.97 18.67 14.80
CA VAL A 44 9.83 19.55 15.63
C VAL A 44 9.46 19.52 17.11
N GLN A 45 8.30 18.98 17.47
CA GLN A 45 7.84 18.99 18.84
C GLN A 45 8.44 17.83 19.64
N SER A 46 9.02 18.13 20.81
CA SER A 46 9.72 17.16 21.64
C SER A 46 8.87 16.58 22.76
N SER A 47 7.68 17.09 23.00
CA SER A 47 6.78 16.57 24.03
C SER A 47 5.31 16.91 23.79
N VAL A 48 4.42 16.13 24.35
CA VAL A 48 2.98 16.36 24.36
C VAL A 48 2.46 16.33 25.80
N THR A 49 1.58 17.26 26.11
CA THR A 49 0.88 17.27 27.40
C THR A 49 -0.53 16.72 27.21
N LEU A 50 -0.82 15.61 27.87
CA LEU A 50 -2.15 15.03 27.91
C LEU A 50 -2.85 15.40 29.23
N LYS A 51 -4.15 15.69 29.15
CA LYS A 51 -5.01 15.95 30.33
C LYS A 51 -6.15 14.96 30.36
N ASN A 52 -6.48 14.46 31.53
CA ASN A 52 -7.68 13.64 31.75
C ASN A 52 -8.88 14.52 32.12
N SER A 53 -10.05 13.89 32.25
CA SER A 53 -11.31 14.56 32.63
C SER A 53 -11.28 15.24 34.01
N SER A 54 -10.39 14.81 34.91
CA SER A 54 -10.18 15.46 36.22
C SER A 54 -9.20 16.63 36.19
N GLY A 55 -8.66 17.00 34.99
CA GLY A 55 -7.70 18.07 34.84
C GLY A 55 -6.25 17.69 35.16
N LYS A 56 -5.99 16.44 35.58
CA LYS A 56 -4.63 15.95 35.81
C LYS A 56 -3.86 15.94 34.48
N ALA A 57 -2.69 16.60 34.49
CA ALA A 57 -1.83 16.68 33.32
C ALA A 57 -0.64 15.72 33.44
N LYS A 58 -0.23 15.12 32.32
CA LYS A 58 0.99 14.33 32.21
C LYS A 58 1.71 14.70 30.93
N ILE A 59 3.02 14.92 31.04
CA ILE A 59 3.88 15.25 29.91
C ILE A 59 4.53 13.97 29.43
N TYR A 60 4.40 13.70 28.14
CA TYR A 60 5.08 12.60 27.44
C TYR A 60 6.14 13.19 26.53
N ARG A 61 7.36 12.69 26.63
CA ARG A 61 8.41 12.99 25.67
C ARG A 61 8.11 12.28 24.38
N LEU A 62 8.32 12.94 23.26
CA LEU A 62 8.16 12.37 21.93
C LEU A 62 9.54 11.95 21.43
N ASP A 63 9.69 10.68 21.19
CA ASP A 63 10.81 10.12 20.45
C ASP A 63 10.31 9.86 19.04
N TRP A 64 10.64 10.76 18.12
CA TRP A 64 10.30 10.61 16.71
C TRP A 64 11.14 9.50 16.11
N THR A 65 10.49 8.46 15.65
CA THR A 65 11.09 7.40 14.85
C THR A 65 10.68 7.58 13.41
N GLU A 66 11.64 7.58 12.52
CA GLU A 66 11.39 7.51 11.09
C GLU A 66 11.00 6.06 10.75
N SER A 67 9.86 5.89 10.07
CA SER A 67 9.52 4.57 9.53
C SER A 67 10.63 4.14 8.58
N GLN A 68 11.15 2.95 8.77
CA GLN A 68 12.18 2.41 7.91
C GLN A 68 11.54 1.44 6.92
N PRO A 69 11.62 1.72 5.61
CA PRO A 69 11.14 0.79 4.61
C PRO A 69 11.93 -0.51 4.66
N LEU A 70 11.39 -1.54 4.04
CA LEU A 70 12.14 -2.77 3.86
C LEU A 70 13.40 -2.49 3.03
N ASP A 71 14.56 -2.90 3.54
CA ASP A 71 15.82 -2.82 2.78
C ASP A 71 15.79 -3.84 1.63
N VAL A 72 15.48 -3.34 0.44
CA VAL A 72 15.36 -4.13 -0.79
C VAL A 72 16.08 -3.44 -1.94
N ASP A 73 16.62 -4.21 -2.87
CA ASP A 73 17.13 -3.68 -4.12
C ASP A 73 15.96 -3.26 -5.03
N LEU A 74 15.65 -1.98 -5.05
CA LEU A 74 14.56 -1.40 -5.84
C LEU A 74 14.77 -1.53 -7.37
N GLY A 75 15.95 -1.92 -7.81
CA GLY A 75 16.25 -2.14 -9.24
C GLY A 75 15.87 -3.54 -9.73
N THR A 76 15.54 -4.44 -8.84
CA THR A 76 15.24 -5.85 -9.18
C THR A 76 13.76 -6.16 -9.08
N LEU A 77 13.29 -7.01 -10.00
CA LEU A 77 11.97 -7.61 -9.88
C LEU A 77 12.08 -8.88 -9.00
N ASP A 78 12.03 -8.72 -7.69
CA ASP A 78 12.04 -9.86 -6.78
C ASP A 78 10.61 -10.44 -6.65
N TYR A 79 10.29 -11.42 -7.49
CA TYR A 79 9.04 -12.16 -7.42
C TYR A 79 9.24 -13.48 -6.69
N ARG A 80 8.46 -13.69 -5.63
CA ARG A 80 8.42 -14.94 -4.88
C ARG A 80 6.98 -15.42 -4.71
N LEU A 81 6.78 -16.72 -4.85
CA LEU A 81 5.58 -17.42 -4.43
C LEU A 81 6.00 -18.63 -3.60
N ILE A 82 5.59 -18.66 -2.35
CA ILE A 82 5.85 -19.75 -1.41
C ILE A 82 4.50 -20.26 -0.91
N GLN A 83 4.29 -21.57 -0.98
CA GLN A 83 3.10 -22.20 -0.44
C GLN A 83 3.50 -23.29 0.55
N GLU A 84 2.89 -23.29 1.72
CA GLU A 84 3.15 -24.23 2.79
C GLU A 84 1.93 -24.44 3.67
N ASP A 85 1.40 -25.65 3.74
CA ASP A 85 0.28 -26.09 4.60
C ASP A 85 -0.87 -25.06 4.73
N GLY A 86 -1.33 -24.56 3.59
CA GLY A 86 -2.43 -23.60 3.51
C GLY A 86 -2.01 -22.13 3.68
N LEU A 87 -0.74 -21.82 3.93
CA LEU A 87 -0.23 -20.47 3.86
C LEU A 87 0.36 -20.20 2.48
N THR A 88 -0.10 -19.14 1.84
CA THR A 88 0.53 -18.61 0.61
C THR A 88 1.19 -17.27 0.92
N TYR A 89 2.48 -17.16 0.65
CA TYR A 89 3.21 -15.90 0.61
C TYR A 89 3.51 -15.55 -0.84
N VAL A 90 3.16 -14.32 -1.22
CA VAL A 90 3.50 -13.76 -2.53
C VAL A 90 4.15 -12.40 -2.34
N SER A 91 5.27 -12.15 -3.00
CA SER A 91 5.93 -10.85 -3.01
C SER A 91 6.32 -10.44 -4.42
N LEU A 92 6.24 -9.14 -4.68
CA LEU A 92 6.67 -8.53 -5.94
C LEU A 92 7.10 -7.10 -5.68
N ARG A 93 8.32 -6.73 -6.09
CA ARG A 93 8.90 -5.42 -5.81
C ARG A 93 8.69 -4.40 -6.94
N SER A 94 8.13 -4.84 -8.08
CA SER A 94 7.86 -3.94 -9.20
C SER A 94 6.78 -4.49 -10.12
N PHE A 95 5.95 -3.61 -10.67
CA PHE A 95 4.98 -3.89 -11.72
C PHE A 95 5.42 -3.30 -13.08
N VAL A 96 6.67 -2.93 -13.22
CA VAL A 96 7.20 -2.34 -14.46
C VAL A 96 7.25 -3.39 -15.57
N SER A 97 6.52 -3.13 -16.66
CA SER A 97 6.50 -3.96 -17.86
C SER A 97 7.79 -3.80 -18.68
N GLY A 98 8.01 -4.72 -19.61
CA GLY A 98 9.16 -4.75 -20.49
C GLY A 98 10.01 -6.01 -20.32
N THR A 99 11.24 -5.87 -19.86
CA THR A 99 12.19 -7.01 -19.69
C THR A 99 11.61 -8.15 -18.83
N TYR A 100 10.71 -7.87 -17.93
CA TYR A 100 10.16 -8.84 -16.95
C TYR A 100 8.75 -9.32 -17.28
N ASP A 101 8.21 -9.07 -18.46
CA ASP A 101 6.82 -9.41 -18.81
C ASP A 101 6.48 -10.89 -18.64
N ASN A 102 7.41 -11.80 -18.92
CA ASN A 102 7.20 -13.23 -18.69
C ASN A 102 7.03 -13.56 -17.21
N MET A 103 7.78 -12.90 -16.32
CA MET A 103 7.68 -13.10 -14.88
C MET A 103 6.40 -12.47 -14.32
N LEU A 104 6.04 -11.29 -14.80
CA LEU A 104 4.78 -10.62 -14.46
C LEU A 104 3.56 -11.42 -14.94
N ALA A 105 3.62 -11.99 -16.15
CA ALA A 105 2.59 -12.89 -16.64
C ALA A 105 2.49 -14.20 -15.82
N ARG A 106 3.62 -14.72 -15.33
CA ARG A 106 3.65 -15.84 -14.38
C ARG A 106 2.99 -15.45 -13.06
N TYR A 107 3.43 -14.34 -12.45
CA TYR A 107 2.84 -13.78 -11.23
C TYR A 107 1.33 -13.64 -11.38
N ALA A 108 0.83 -13.02 -12.44
CA ALA A 108 -0.60 -12.80 -12.67
C ALA A 108 -1.40 -14.12 -12.69
N ARG A 109 -0.89 -15.16 -13.36
CA ARG A 109 -1.54 -16.48 -13.42
C ARG A 109 -1.49 -17.24 -12.08
N GLU A 110 -0.47 -17.01 -11.29
CA GLU A 110 -0.26 -17.72 -10.02
C GLU A 110 -1.21 -17.25 -8.91
N GLY A 111 -1.99 -16.19 -9.11
CA GLY A 111 -3.11 -15.85 -8.23
C GLY A 111 -4.06 -17.02 -8.01
N ALA A 112 -4.30 -17.84 -9.04
CA ALA A 112 -5.12 -19.05 -8.93
C ALA A 112 -4.61 -20.07 -7.89
N LYS A 113 -3.30 -20.10 -7.63
CA LYS A 113 -2.70 -21.01 -6.64
C LYS A 113 -3.06 -20.63 -5.21
N ALA A 114 -3.38 -19.35 -4.96
CA ALA A 114 -3.73 -18.86 -3.63
C ALA A 114 -5.18 -19.15 -3.24
N ARG A 115 -6.04 -19.60 -4.18
CA ARG A 115 -7.46 -19.88 -3.93
C ARG A 115 -7.77 -20.94 -2.86
N GLY A 116 -6.88 -21.87 -2.66
CA GLY A 116 -7.06 -22.94 -1.68
C GLY A 116 -6.37 -22.68 -0.36
N SER A 117 -5.86 -21.48 -0.16
CA SER A 117 -5.12 -21.14 1.05
C SER A 117 -6.05 -20.90 2.23
N LYS A 118 -5.56 -21.16 3.43
CA LYS A 118 -6.17 -20.72 4.69
C LYS A 118 -5.91 -19.24 4.96
N ALA A 119 -4.76 -18.72 4.47
CA ALA A 119 -4.39 -17.32 4.49
C ALA A 119 -3.40 -16.99 3.36
N VAL A 120 -3.42 -15.74 2.92
CA VAL A 120 -2.47 -15.19 1.95
C VAL A 120 -1.75 -14.00 2.58
N ILE A 121 -0.42 -14.01 2.54
CA ILE A 121 0.40 -12.82 2.79
C ILE A 121 0.81 -12.25 1.44
N TYR A 122 0.36 -11.05 1.15
CA TYR A 122 0.67 -10.33 -0.09
C TYR A 122 1.62 -9.17 0.21
N ASP A 123 2.91 -9.39 -0.06
CA ASP A 123 3.98 -8.47 0.36
C ASP A 123 4.30 -7.47 -0.75
N LEU A 124 3.84 -6.23 -0.57
CA LEU A 124 4.09 -5.08 -1.43
C LEU A 124 5.16 -4.13 -0.88
N ARG A 125 5.79 -4.45 0.23
CA ARG A 125 6.89 -3.61 0.73
C ARG A 125 7.98 -3.48 -0.32
N GLY A 126 8.47 -2.25 -0.54
CA GLY A 126 9.46 -1.97 -1.58
C GLY A 126 8.92 -2.01 -3.02
N ASN A 127 7.61 -2.14 -3.24
CA ASN A 127 7.03 -2.13 -4.59
C ASN A 127 6.87 -0.70 -5.10
N VAL A 128 7.76 -0.27 -5.97
CA VAL A 128 7.78 1.09 -6.51
C VAL A 128 6.73 1.38 -7.59
N GLY A 129 5.88 0.40 -7.91
CA GLY A 129 4.82 0.56 -8.92
C GLY A 129 5.17 0.03 -10.31
N GLY A 130 4.50 0.57 -11.32
CA GLY A 130 4.60 0.16 -12.73
C GLY A 130 3.23 0.19 -13.42
N SER A 131 2.64 -0.97 -13.73
CA SER A 131 1.32 -1.08 -14.37
C SER A 131 0.30 -1.76 -13.49
N ASP A 132 -0.82 -1.10 -13.22
CA ASP A 132 -1.97 -1.62 -12.46
C ASP A 132 -2.60 -2.86 -13.12
N SER A 133 -2.31 -3.11 -14.39
CA SER A 133 -2.82 -4.28 -15.08
C SER A 133 -2.35 -5.61 -14.46
N TRP A 134 -1.18 -5.61 -13.83
CA TRP A 134 -0.62 -6.82 -13.26
C TRP A 134 -1.29 -7.27 -11.95
N PRO A 135 -1.43 -6.41 -10.93
CA PRO A 135 -2.18 -6.78 -9.72
C PRO A 135 -3.65 -7.07 -10.04
N ARG A 136 -4.26 -6.35 -11.00
CA ARG A 136 -5.61 -6.61 -11.48
C ARG A 136 -5.75 -8.04 -12.03
N LYS A 137 -4.84 -8.48 -12.89
CA LYS A 137 -4.81 -9.84 -13.44
C LYS A 137 -4.56 -10.91 -12.36
N TRP A 138 -3.73 -10.59 -11.37
CA TRP A 138 -3.51 -11.49 -10.24
C TRP A 138 -4.81 -11.71 -9.45
N ILE A 139 -5.53 -10.63 -9.14
CA ILE A 139 -6.83 -10.70 -8.43
C ILE A 139 -7.87 -11.43 -9.27
N GLN A 140 -7.97 -11.17 -10.58
CA GLN A 140 -8.82 -11.91 -11.49
C GLN A 140 -8.53 -13.42 -11.41
N SER A 141 -7.25 -13.77 -11.48
CA SER A 141 -6.80 -15.16 -11.37
C SER A 141 -7.13 -15.76 -10.00
N PHE A 142 -6.96 -14.99 -8.92
CA PHE A 142 -7.30 -15.38 -7.55
C PHE A 142 -8.81 -15.61 -7.38
N LEU A 143 -9.64 -14.70 -7.85
CA LEU A 143 -11.11 -14.84 -7.78
C LEU A 143 -11.68 -15.85 -8.79
N GLY A 144 -10.92 -16.20 -9.83
CA GLY A 144 -11.40 -17.09 -10.90
C GLY A 144 -12.40 -16.44 -11.84
N THR A 145 -12.33 -15.14 -11.96
CA THR A 145 -13.22 -14.38 -12.84
C THR A 145 -12.50 -13.90 -14.10
N GLN A 146 -13.28 -13.69 -15.18
CA GLN A 146 -12.81 -13.01 -16.39
C GLN A 146 -13.25 -11.53 -16.42
N ASN A 147 -14.08 -11.12 -15.46
CA ASN A 147 -14.53 -9.74 -15.38
C ASN A 147 -13.38 -8.83 -14.97
N SER A 148 -13.39 -7.59 -15.44
CA SER A 148 -12.43 -6.59 -15.00
C SER A 148 -12.60 -6.31 -13.50
N ILE A 149 -11.48 -6.25 -12.79
CA ILE A 149 -11.45 -5.85 -11.38
C ILE A 149 -11.18 -4.35 -11.35
N GLU A 150 -12.13 -3.59 -10.84
CA GLU A 150 -12.04 -2.13 -10.78
C GLU A 150 -12.27 -1.65 -9.36
N THR A 151 -11.54 -0.62 -8.98
CA THR A 151 -11.85 0.19 -7.79
C THR A 151 -12.54 1.48 -8.22
N SER A 152 -13.41 2.02 -7.37
CA SER A 152 -14.08 3.29 -7.66
C SER A 152 -13.08 4.43 -7.64
N MET A 153 -13.07 5.23 -8.71
CA MET A 153 -12.20 6.40 -8.79
C MET A 153 -12.74 7.44 -9.77
N LEU A 154 -12.36 8.69 -9.56
CA LEU A 154 -12.41 9.73 -10.57
C LEU A 154 -11.08 9.77 -11.31
N TYR A 155 -11.13 9.52 -12.59
CA TYR A 155 -10.00 9.61 -13.50
C TYR A 155 -10.10 10.92 -14.27
N ALA A 156 -9.08 11.77 -14.20
CA ALA A 156 -9.04 13.02 -14.95
C ALA A 156 -7.72 13.15 -15.70
N GLN A 157 -7.79 13.43 -17.00
CA GLN A 157 -6.64 13.47 -17.89
C GLN A 157 -6.69 14.72 -18.76
N LYS A 158 -5.51 15.30 -18.99
CA LYS A 158 -5.32 16.33 -20.02
C LYS A 158 -4.81 15.70 -21.29
N ASN A 159 -5.54 15.87 -22.37
CA ASN A 159 -5.10 15.44 -23.70
C ASN A 159 -3.94 16.29 -24.19
N SER A 160 -2.87 15.64 -24.60
CA SER A 160 -1.72 16.30 -25.21
C SER A 160 -1.06 15.37 -26.23
N ALA A 161 -0.43 15.94 -27.25
CA ALA A 161 0.31 15.16 -28.23
C ALA A 161 1.42 14.31 -27.58
N LEU A 162 2.05 14.81 -26.52
CA LEU A 162 3.06 14.08 -25.75
C LEU A 162 2.45 12.86 -25.05
N PHE A 163 1.31 13.03 -24.35
CA PHE A 163 0.61 11.92 -23.70
C PHE A 163 0.22 10.84 -24.71
N ALA A 164 -0.39 11.25 -25.83
CA ALA A 164 -0.83 10.34 -26.88
C ALA A 164 0.35 9.53 -27.45
N ALA A 165 1.48 10.20 -27.72
CA ALA A 165 2.68 9.55 -28.25
C ALA A 165 3.27 8.51 -27.29
N GLU A 166 3.33 8.82 -25.99
CA GLU A 166 3.88 7.91 -24.98
C GLU A 166 2.96 6.72 -24.66
N ASN A 167 1.65 6.91 -24.79
CA ASN A 167 0.67 5.85 -24.53
C ASN A 167 0.19 5.13 -25.80
N SER A 168 0.81 5.40 -26.95
CA SER A 168 0.43 4.83 -28.26
C SER A 168 -1.05 5.11 -28.61
N GLU A 169 -1.56 6.25 -28.19
CA GLU A 169 -2.91 6.71 -28.47
C GLU A 169 -2.90 7.69 -29.67
N SER A 170 -4.02 7.73 -30.39
CA SER A 170 -4.24 8.72 -31.43
C SER A 170 -5.02 9.90 -30.84
N LEU A 171 -4.44 11.08 -30.92
CA LEU A 171 -5.10 12.32 -30.49
C LEU A 171 -5.51 13.12 -31.74
N LEU A 172 -6.79 13.47 -31.83
CA LEU A 172 -7.26 14.39 -32.85
C LEU A 172 -6.77 15.82 -32.54
N PRO A 173 -6.41 16.62 -33.54
CA PRO A 173 -5.92 17.99 -33.31
C PRO A 173 -6.88 18.87 -32.50
N GLU A 174 -8.19 18.67 -32.67
CA GLU A 174 -9.24 19.38 -31.95
C GLU A 174 -9.33 19.01 -30.48
N ASP A 175 -8.81 17.86 -30.11
CA ASP A 175 -8.82 17.38 -28.71
C ASP A 175 -7.56 17.83 -27.95
N GLU A 176 -6.54 18.35 -28.63
CA GLU A 176 -5.32 18.78 -27.96
C GLU A 176 -5.57 19.91 -26.97
N GLY A 177 -5.08 19.72 -25.75
CA GLY A 177 -5.26 20.66 -24.65
C GLY A 177 -6.60 20.56 -23.92
N THR A 178 -7.55 19.76 -24.43
CA THR A 178 -8.79 19.49 -23.70
C THR A 178 -8.54 18.64 -22.46
N CYS A 179 -9.43 18.73 -21.49
CA CYS A 179 -9.42 17.85 -20.34
C CYS A 179 -10.69 17.01 -20.33
N PHE A 180 -10.57 15.75 -20.02
CA PHE A 180 -11.74 14.93 -19.75
C PHE A 180 -11.62 14.30 -18.35
N ALA A 181 -12.77 14.07 -17.75
CA ALA A 181 -12.88 13.33 -16.50
C ALA A 181 -13.94 12.25 -16.66
N ARG A 182 -13.72 11.10 -16.06
CA ARG A 182 -14.70 10.03 -15.99
C ARG A 182 -14.70 9.40 -14.61
N GLU A 183 -15.85 8.96 -14.19
CA GLU A 183 -15.96 8.10 -13.04
C GLU A 183 -15.78 6.65 -13.47
N VAL A 184 -14.96 5.92 -12.72
CA VAL A 184 -14.86 4.47 -12.79
C VAL A 184 -15.59 3.93 -11.58
N HIS A 185 -16.59 3.08 -11.82
CA HIS A 185 -17.32 2.44 -10.75
C HIS A 185 -16.70 1.07 -10.46
N GLY A 186 -16.13 0.94 -9.28
CA GLY A 186 -15.64 -0.33 -8.76
C GLY A 186 -16.77 -1.22 -8.26
N ALA A 187 -16.43 -2.46 -8.02
CA ALA A 187 -17.31 -3.42 -7.37
C ALA A 187 -16.63 -3.93 -6.09
N TRP A 188 -17.45 -4.47 -5.19
CA TRP A 188 -16.98 -5.23 -4.05
C TRP A 188 -17.00 -6.72 -4.42
N TYR A 189 -15.95 -7.44 -4.02
CA TYR A 189 -15.80 -8.85 -4.39
C TYR A 189 -15.77 -9.74 -3.15
N GLU A 190 -16.68 -10.68 -3.07
CA GLU A 190 -16.72 -11.68 -2.00
C GLU A 190 -15.44 -12.51 -2.00
N ASN A 191 -14.87 -12.68 -0.83
CA ASN A 191 -13.67 -13.45 -0.58
C ASN A 191 -13.64 -13.96 0.87
N ASP A 192 -13.56 -15.26 1.05
CA ASP A 192 -13.52 -15.89 2.38
C ASP A 192 -12.09 -16.10 2.91
N ILE A 193 -11.07 -15.89 2.08
CA ILE A 193 -9.67 -16.15 2.42
C ILE A 193 -9.05 -14.88 2.98
N PRO A 194 -8.55 -14.88 4.23
CA PRO A 194 -7.82 -13.73 4.77
C PRO A 194 -6.61 -13.39 3.91
N ILE A 195 -6.54 -12.15 3.43
CA ILE A 195 -5.40 -11.60 2.69
C ILE A 195 -4.77 -10.50 3.55
N ILE A 196 -3.52 -10.71 3.98
CA ILE A 196 -2.77 -9.72 4.73
C ILE A 196 -1.76 -9.07 3.80
N VAL A 197 -1.95 -7.78 3.56
CA VAL A 197 -1.11 -6.99 2.65
C VAL A 197 -0.06 -6.26 3.45
N LEU A 198 1.21 -6.54 3.18
CA LEU A 198 2.32 -5.83 3.82
C LEU A 198 2.73 -4.64 2.97
N VAL A 199 2.82 -3.47 3.60
CA VAL A 199 3.16 -2.20 2.94
C VAL A 199 4.22 -1.42 3.72
N ASP A 200 4.96 -0.57 2.99
CA ASP A 200 5.92 0.38 3.53
C ASP A 200 5.93 1.67 2.71
N ASP A 201 6.76 2.64 3.07
CA ASP A 201 6.87 3.93 2.40
C ASP A 201 7.62 3.88 1.04
N HIS A 202 8.09 2.71 0.62
CA HIS A 202 8.52 2.44 -0.75
C HIS A 202 7.40 1.88 -1.64
N CYS A 203 6.28 1.44 -1.05
CA CYS A 203 5.10 1.00 -1.81
C CYS A 203 4.42 2.20 -2.45
N GLY A 204 4.66 2.43 -3.74
CA GLY A 204 4.21 3.63 -4.43
C GLY A 204 3.55 3.38 -5.78
N SER A 205 2.86 4.41 -6.32
CA SER A 205 2.25 4.38 -7.65
C SER A 205 1.33 3.16 -7.83
N SER A 206 1.58 2.30 -8.83
CA SER A 206 0.80 1.05 -9.01
C SER A 206 0.93 0.05 -7.86
N GLY A 207 1.91 0.19 -6.97
CA GLY A 207 1.93 -0.52 -5.68
C GLY A 207 0.76 -0.09 -4.80
N GLU A 208 0.51 1.22 -4.71
CA GLU A 208 -0.65 1.80 -4.03
C GLU A 208 -1.95 1.43 -4.75
N GLY A 209 -1.94 1.40 -6.10
CA GLY A 209 -3.05 0.90 -6.91
C GLY A 209 -3.42 -0.54 -6.57
N ALA A 210 -2.42 -1.39 -6.33
CA ALA A 210 -2.64 -2.76 -5.88
C ALA A 210 -3.30 -2.82 -4.49
N VAL A 211 -2.90 -1.94 -3.56
CA VAL A 211 -3.57 -1.81 -2.25
C VAL A 211 -5.04 -1.46 -2.43
N GLN A 212 -5.35 -0.45 -3.27
CA GLN A 212 -6.73 -0.03 -3.53
C GLN A 212 -7.57 -1.14 -4.20
N LEU A 213 -6.98 -1.89 -5.13
CA LEU A 213 -7.63 -3.03 -5.75
C LEU A 213 -7.89 -4.16 -4.74
N LEU A 214 -6.92 -4.49 -3.88
CA LEU A 214 -7.09 -5.52 -2.86
C LEU A 214 -8.16 -5.12 -1.83
N LYS A 215 -8.26 -3.83 -1.46
CA LYS A 215 -9.30 -3.32 -0.57
C LYS A 215 -10.72 -3.44 -1.14
N THR A 216 -10.90 -3.81 -2.40
CA THR A 216 -12.23 -4.15 -2.95
C THR A 216 -12.68 -5.58 -2.65
N LEU A 217 -11.83 -6.39 -2.04
CA LEU A 217 -12.14 -7.75 -1.62
C LEU A 217 -12.49 -7.80 -0.14
N ASP A 218 -13.38 -8.73 0.24
CA ASP A 218 -13.59 -9.06 1.65
C ASP A 218 -12.34 -9.66 2.30
N ASN A 219 -12.24 -9.56 3.62
CA ASN A 219 -11.20 -10.18 4.44
C ASN A 219 -9.76 -9.76 4.08
N VAL A 220 -9.58 -8.49 3.72
CA VAL A 220 -8.26 -7.89 3.48
C VAL A 220 -7.86 -7.02 4.65
N LEU A 221 -6.62 -7.18 5.11
CA LEU A 221 -6.01 -6.40 6.18
C LEU A 221 -4.69 -5.82 5.71
N ILE A 222 -4.54 -4.51 5.79
CA ILE A 222 -3.30 -3.81 5.43
C ILE A 222 -2.44 -3.63 6.68
N VAL A 223 -1.20 -4.11 6.63
CA VAL A 223 -0.27 -4.09 7.77
C VAL A 223 1.06 -3.46 7.37
N GLY A 224 1.61 -2.60 8.20
CA GLY A 224 2.91 -1.98 7.96
C GLY A 224 2.93 -0.50 8.36
N SER A 225 3.54 0.33 7.52
CA SER A 225 3.53 1.79 7.64
C SER A 225 2.72 2.42 6.50
N ASN A 226 2.65 3.75 6.45
CA ASN A 226 2.08 4.44 5.30
C ASN A 226 2.81 4.04 4.02
N THR A 227 2.07 4.02 2.91
CA THR A 227 2.66 3.89 1.58
C THR A 227 3.36 5.18 1.14
N ALA A 228 3.95 5.21 -0.05
CA ALA A 228 4.79 6.32 -0.51
C ALA A 228 4.05 7.63 -0.80
N GLY A 229 2.76 7.56 -1.17
CA GLY A 229 1.98 8.75 -1.53
C GLY A 229 2.29 9.30 -2.92
N TYR A 230 2.43 8.43 -3.92
CA TYR A 230 2.73 8.80 -5.31
C TYR A 230 1.61 8.46 -6.28
N GLN A 231 0.42 8.12 -5.78
CA GLN A 231 -0.66 7.63 -6.64
C GLN A 231 -1.55 8.72 -7.22
N LEU A 232 -1.62 9.89 -6.60
CA LEU A 232 -2.52 10.95 -7.06
C LEU A 232 -2.28 11.33 -8.52
N CYS A 233 -1.02 11.38 -8.96
CA CYS A 233 -0.63 11.74 -10.31
C CYS A 233 0.10 10.58 -10.98
N GLY A 234 -0.47 10.04 -12.06
CA GLY A 234 0.12 8.94 -12.82
C GLY A 234 0.25 9.25 -14.31
N ASN A 235 0.53 8.19 -15.08
CA ASN A 235 0.82 8.27 -16.51
C ASN A 235 1.92 9.31 -16.76
N ILE A 236 3.12 8.99 -16.28
CA ILE A 236 4.25 9.91 -16.29
C ILE A 236 4.74 10.11 -17.71
N SER A 237 4.69 11.36 -18.17
CA SER A 237 5.28 11.82 -19.43
C SER A 237 6.62 12.47 -19.19
N THR A 238 7.53 12.35 -20.15
CA THR A 238 8.85 12.96 -20.11
C THR A 238 9.01 13.94 -21.27
N PHE A 239 9.34 15.19 -20.96
CA PHE A 239 9.66 16.22 -21.92
C PHE A 239 11.11 16.67 -21.75
N THR A 240 11.86 16.73 -22.83
CA THR A 240 13.24 17.20 -22.81
C THR A 240 13.31 18.64 -23.29
N LEU A 241 13.86 19.53 -22.46
CA LEU A 241 14.05 20.93 -22.82
C LEU A 241 15.06 21.04 -23.98
N PRO A 242 14.70 21.69 -25.11
CA PRO A 242 15.47 21.59 -26.36
C PRO A 242 16.85 22.21 -26.29
N TYR A 243 17.06 23.21 -25.44
CA TYR A 243 18.35 23.93 -25.35
C TYR A 243 19.28 23.39 -24.27
N THR A 244 18.75 22.82 -23.20
CA THR A 244 19.56 22.38 -22.05
C THR A 244 19.68 20.85 -21.97
N GLY A 245 18.83 20.11 -22.69
CA GLY A 245 18.76 18.65 -22.57
C GLY A 245 18.19 18.15 -21.25
N ILE A 246 17.69 19.05 -20.39
CA ILE A 246 17.12 18.65 -19.11
C ILE A 246 15.78 17.93 -19.34
N GLY A 247 15.66 16.71 -18.82
CA GLY A 247 14.41 15.97 -18.80
C GLY A 247 13.48 16.47 -17.70
N VAL A 248 12.25 16.81 -18.05
CA VAL A 248 11.16 17.17 -17.11
C VAL A 248 10.15 16.04 -17.12
N ARG A 249 9.86 15.47 -15.97
CA ARG A 249 8.85 14.42 -15.79
C ARG A 249 7.65 14.99 -15.06
N PHE A 250 6.46 14.64 -15.53
CA PHE A 250 5.20 15.08 -14.89
C PHE A 250 4.10 14.03 -15.09
N GLY A 251 3.16 13.96 -14.15
CA GLY A 251 1.96 13.15 -14.29
C GLY A 251 0.95 13.87 -15.20
N SER A 252 0.39 13.16 -16.17
CA SER A 252 -0.64 13.69 -17.08
C SER A 252 -2.06 13.33 -16.65
N THR A 253 -2.20 12.48 -15.64
CA THR A 253 -3.47 11.95 -15.18
C THR A 253 -3.58 12.08 -13.67
N LEU A 254 -4.76 12.48 -13.20
CA LEU A 254 -5.15 12.45 -11.79
C LEU A 254 -6.00 11.22 -11.52
N PHE A 255 -5.71 10.53 -10.42
CA PHE A 255 -6.46 9.39 -9.91
C PHE A 255 -6.96 9.72 -8.51
N LEU A 256 -8.25 10.03 -8.38
CA LEU A 256 -8.91 10.24 -7.08
C LEU A 256 -9.76 9.01 -6.78
N TYR A 257 -9.33 8.21 -5.83
CA TYR A 257 -10.04 7.00 -5.44
C TYR A 257 -11.34 7.33 -4.69
N GLY A 258 -12.20 6.32 -4.50
CA GLY A 258 -13.57 6.51 -4.08
C GLY A 258 -13.76 7.13 -2.68
N ASP A 259 -12.73 7.09 -1.84
CA ASP A 259 -12.69 7.82 -0.56
C ASP A 259 -12.44 9.33 -0.74
N GLY A 260 -12.01 9.77 -1.93
CA GLY A 260 -11.68 11.16 -2.24
C GLY A 260 -10.46 11.68 -1.48
N GLU A 261 -9.70 10.80 -0.82
CA GLU A 261 -8.57 11.19 0.01
C GLU A 261 -7.38 11.61 -0.84
N ASN A 262 -6.84 12.80 -0.54
CA ASN A 262 -5.58 13.21 -1.12
C ASN A 262 -4.43 12.54 -0.35
N VAL A 263 -3.84 11.52 -0.94
CA VAL A 263 -2.73 10.76 -0.37
C VAL A 263 -1.34 11.25 -0.80
N ASP A 264 -1.29 12.30 -1.62
CA ASP A 264 -0.03 12.83 -2.16
C ASP A 264 0.93 13.21 -1.02
N HIS A 265 2.16 12.71 -1.10
CA HIS A 265 3.20 12.83 -0.06
C HIS A 265 2.86 12.26 1.33
N ARG A 266 1.72 11.61 1.49
CA ARG A 266 1.27 11.06 2.78
C ARG A 266 1.13 9.54 2.76
N GLY A 267 0.75 9.01 1.61
CA GLY A 267 0.43 7.61 1.40
C GLY A 267 -0.86 7.16 2.07
N TYR A 268 -1.24 5.93 1.79
CA TYR A 268 -2.35 5.26 2.47
C TYR A 268 -1.88 4.73 3.80
N ALA A 269 -2.64 5.02 4.85
CA ALA A 269 -2.38 4.45 6.17
C ALA A 269 -2.75 2.95 6.18
N PRO A 270 -1.99 2.11 6.89
CA PRO A 270 -2.37 0.73 7.11
C PRO A 270 -3.56 0.63 8.05
N ASP A 271 -4.29 -0.50 8.01
CA ASP A 271 -5.32 -0.80 8.98
C ASP A 271 -4.71 -1.12 10.34
N VAL A 272 -3.53 -1.76 10.33
CA VAL A 272 -2.76 -2.11 11.52
C VAL A 272 -1.30 -1.70 11.36
N TRP A 273 -0.83 -0.87 12.26
CA TRP A 273 0.56 -0.41 12.27
C TRP A 273 1.52 -1.50 12.69
N CYS A 274 2.64 -1.59 11.98
CA CYS A 274 3.76 -2.44 12.31
C CYS A 274 5.03 -1.84 11.70
N ASP A 275 6.19 -2.00 12.36
CA ASP A 275 7.45 -1.69 11.69
C ASP A 275 7.55 -2.55 10.43
N PRO A 276 7.76 -1.97 9.23
CA PRO A 276 7.82 -2.74 8.01
C PRO A 276 8.88 -3.85 8.01
N GLN A 277 9.98 -3.67 8.71
CA GLN A 277 11.01 -4.70 8.82
C GLN A 277 10.55 -5.90 9.64
N ASP A 278 9.72 -5.67 10.65
CA ASP A 278 9.16 -6.70 11.52
C ASP A 278 7.83 -7.27 10.99
N ALA A 279 7.17 -6.60 10.05
CA ALA A 279 5.78 -6.88 9.65
C ALA A 279 5.54 -8.33 9.25
N LEU A 280 6.44 -8.94 8.49
CA LEU A 280 6.30 -10.35 8.10
C LEU A 280 6.35 -11.28 9.33
N ALA A 281 7.33 -11.09 10.21
CA ALA A 281 7.47 -11.92 11.40
C ALA A 281 6.26 -11.77 12.34
N SER A 282 5.80 -10.53 12.51
CA SER A 282 4.63 -10.21 13.35
C SER A 282 3.33 -10.79 12.79
N VAL A 283 3.14 -10.76 11.46
CA VAL A 283 1.98 -11.36 10.80
C VAL A 283 2.01 -12.89 10.89
N LEU A 284 3.17 -13.52 10.71
CA LEU A 284 3.30 -14.96 10.92
C LEU A 284 2.98 -15.36 12.36
N ALA A 285 3.42 -14.57 13.35
CA ALA A 285 3.06 -14.77 14.74
C ALA A 285 1.55 -14.61 14.98
N LEU A 286 0.92 -13.57 14.41
CA LEU A 286 -0.53 -13.36 14.47
C LEU A 286 -1.31 -14.56 13.91
N LEU A 287 -0.98 -15.00 12.70
CA LEU A 287 -1.66 -16.13 12.04
C LEU A 287 -1.55 -17.43 12.84
N LYS A 288 -0.39 -17.67 13.45
CA LYS A 288 -0.13 -18.79 14.34
C LYS A 288 -0.96 -18.69 15.61
N GLU A 289 -0.94 -17.54 16.31
CA GLU A 289 -1.71 -17.32 17.55
C GLU A 289 -3.22 -17.42 17.35
N GLN A 290 -3.70 -17.01 16.18
CA GLN A 290 -5.13 -17.17 15.80
C GLN A 290 -5.48 -18.59 15.34
N GLY A 291 -4.50 -19.50 15.24
CA GLY A 291 -4.72 -20.88 14.80
C GLY A 291 -5.11 -21.01 13.33
N VAL A 292 -4.86 -19.99 12.52
CA VAL A 292 -5.17 -20.00 11.08
C VAL A 292 -4.24 -20.94 10.32
N VAL A 293 -2.94 -20.91 10.65
CA VAL A 293 -1.90 -21.75 10.06
C VAL A 293 -1.03 -22.39 11.14
N SER A 294 -0.36 -23.47 10.78
CA SER A 294 0.53 -24.18 11.70
C SER A 294 1.83 -23.40 11.97
N ALA A 295 2.47 -23.67 13.12
CA ALA A 295 3.77 -23.10 13.43
C ALA A 295 4.84 -23.52 12.42
N ASP A 296 4.79 -24.77 11.96
CA ASP A 296 5.72 -25.33 11.00
C ASP A 296 5.60 -24.63 9.62
N ALA A 297 4.37 -24.31 9.19
CA ALA A 297 4.14 -23.55 7.96
C ALA A 297 4.75 -22.15 8.05
N CYS A 298 4.55 -21.46 9.18
CA CYS A 298 5.12 -20.13 9.42
C CYS A 298 6.65 -20.14 9.37
N GLU A 299 7.29 -21.11 10.04
CA GLU A 299 8.75 -21.21 10.07
C GLU A 299 9.31 -21.56 8.69
N THR A 300 8.68 -22.52 7.99
CA THR A 300 9.10 -22.90 6.63
C THR A 300 9.02 -21.72 5.65
N VAL A 301 7.93 -20.93 5.71
CA VAL A 301 7.79 -19.73 4.87
C VAL A 301 8.91 -18.73 5.20
N ARG A 302 9.14 -18.46 6.48
CA ARG A 302 10.20 -17.57 6.96
C ARG A 302 11.58 -17.99 6.44
N GLU A 303 11.95 -19.26 6.58
CA GLU A 303 13.23 -19.80 6.11
C GLU A 303 13.40 -19.68 4.59
N LYS A 304 12.31 -19.91 3.82
CA LYS A 304 12.35 -19.84 2.35
C LYS A 304 12.48 -18.40 1.84
N ILE A 305 12.07 -17.40 2.64
CA ILE A 305 12.21 -15.99 2.27
C ILE A 305 13.64 -15.48 2.51
N VAL A 306 14.32 -15.96 3.58
CA VAL A 306 15.68 -15.53 3.94
C VAL A 306 16.74 -16.14 3.03
N LYS A 307 16.45 -17.25 2.36
CA LYS A 307 17.33 -17.90 1.36
C LYS A 307 17.20 -17.27 -0.01
#